data_0284927a3e656395c932db9935c86bb5
#
_entry.id   0284927a3e656395c932db9935c86bb5
#
_cell.length_a   1.000
_cell.length_b   1.000
_cell.length_c   1.000
_cell.angle_alpha   90.00
_cell.angle_beta   90.00
_cell.angle_gamma   90.00
#
_symmetry.space_group_name_H-M   'P 1'
#
loop_
_entity.id
_entity.type
_entity.pdbx_description
1 polymer ?
#
loop_
_entity_poly.entity_id
_entity_poly.type
_entity_poly.pdbx_seq_one_letter_code
_entity_poly.pdbx_strand_id
1 'polypeptide(L)'
;MAYLVIISKVDVAAIADVQKVRENITEINPEVKILMGYSPIELDDPEVVRDHCVLVGPTTTHGGMSYGAGYIAATRANVAEIIDPRNYAVPEIAAVYELYPHIGKILPAMGYFPAQLAALETTINRTPADVVISATPIDLASLIKVNKPIIRARYEFAEGEDPGLGDYLKQFLTSILP
;
A
#
# COMPACT_ATOMS: atom_id res chain seq x y z
N MET A 1 3.73 -4.43 29.34
CA MET A 1 4.69 -3.99 28.33
C MET A 1 4.72 -5.00 27.20
N ALA A 2 5.07 -4.60 25.96
CA ALA A 2 5.21 -5.54 24.86
C ALA A 2 6.47 -6.41 25.05
N TYR A 3 6.37 -7.70 24.75
CA TYR A 3 7.52 -8.62 24.74
C TYR A 3 8.29 -8.57 23.42
N LEU A 4 7.57 -8.24 22.33
CA LEU A 4 8.07 -8.20 20.98
C LEU A 4 7.46 -7.01 20.26
N VAL A 5 8.24 -6.30 19.49
CA VAL A 5 7.81 -5.23 18.60
C VAL A 5 8.33 -5.52 17.19
N ILE A 6 7.50 -5.31 16.18
CA ILE A 6 7.87 -5.42 14.78
C ILE A 6 7.91 -4.03 14.17
N ILE A 7 9.05 -3.62 13.64
CA ILE A 7 9.16 -2.43 12.79
C ILE A 7 8.88 -2.88 11.35
N SER A 8 7.69 -2.56 10.87
CA SER A 8 7.20 -3.02 9.56
C SER A 8 7.62 -2.08 8.43
N LYS A 9 7.69 -2.63 7.19
CA LYS A 9 7.98 -1.90 5.95
C LYS A 9 9.38 -1.26 5.91
N VAL A 10 10.35 -1.90 6.52
CA VAL A 10 11.74 -1.39 6.56
C VAL A 10 12.41 -1.35 5.18
N ASP A 11 11.89 -2.10 4.21
CA ASP A 11 12.34 -2.16 2.82
C ASP A 11 11.99 -0.93 1.97
N VAL A 12 11.03 -0.12 2.45
CA VAL A 12 10.56 1.10 1.76
C VAL A 12 10.74 2.37 2.58
N ALA A 13 11.13 2.24 3.85
CA ALA A 13 11.40 3.36 4.75
C ALA A 13 12.86 3.82 4.62
N ALA A 14 13.12 5.11 4.91
CA ALA A 14 14.49 5.58 5.01
C ALA A 14 15.19 4.94 6.22
N ILE A 15 16.44 4.52 6.05
CA ILE A 15 17.24 3.84 7.10
C ILE A 15 17.27 4.69 8.38
N ALA A 16 17.43 6.02 8.24
CA ALA A 16 17.46 6.93 9.37
C ALA A 16 16.16 6.94 10.18
N ASP A 17 14.99 6.83 9.51
CA ASP A 17 13.70 6.79 10.16
C ASP A 17 13.49 5.46 10.89
N VAL A 18 13.90 4.35 10.28
CA VAL A 18 13.88 3.03 10.93
C VAL A 18 14.73 3.03 12.19
N GLN A 19 15.94 3.59 12.11
CA GLN A 19 16.86 3.70 13.24
C GLN A 19 16.25 4.55 14.37
N LYS A 20 15.66 5.68 14.04
CA LYS A 20 14.99 6.56 15.02
C LYS A 20 13.82 5.86 15.72
N VAL A 21 13.00 5.12 14.97
CA VAL A 21 11.92 4.33 15.56
C VAL A 21 12.47 3.27 16.50
N ARG A 22 13.54 2.58 16.12
CA ARG A 22 14.23 1.59 16.96
C ARG A 22 14.74 2.20 18.27
N GLU A 23 15.39 3.34 18.19
CA GLU A 23 15.91 4.08 19.36
C GLU A 23 14.77 4.46 20.32
N ASN A 24 13.68 5.04 19.80
CA ASN A 24 12.52 5.40 20.60
C ASN A 24 11.88 4.18 21.31
N ILE A 25 11.81 3.05 20.62
CA ILE A 25 11.30 1.81 21.21
C ILE A 25 12.21 1.35 22.35
N THR A 26 13.52 1.35 22.12
CA THR A 26 14.52 0.91 23.11
C THR A 26 14.57 1.85 24.34
N GLU A 27 14.36 3.14 24.14
CA GLU A 27 14.26 4.12 25.24
C GLU A 27 13.06 3.82 26.16
N ILE A 28 11.91 3.47 25.57
CA ILE A 28 10.67 3.16 26.31
C ILE A 28 10.74 1.78 26.98
N ASN A 29 11.31 0.80 26.30
CA ASN A 29 11.40 -0.59 26.76
C ASN A 29 12.74 -1.21 26.34
N PRO A 30 13.82 -1.06 27.16
CA PRO A 30 15.15 -1.55 26.81
C PRO A 30 15.25 -3.07 26.62
N GLU A 31 14.36 -3.84 27.25
CA GLU A 31 14.36 -5.31 27.21
C GLU A 31 13.51 -5.88 26.08
N VAL A 32 12.84 -5.03 25.29
CA VAL A 32 11.96 -5.51 24.22
C VAL A 32 12.77 -6.08 23.05
N LYS A 33 12.31 -7.20 22.53
CA LYS A 33 12.81 -7.75 21.29
C LYS A 33 12.24 -6.95 20.12
N ILE A 34 13.11 -6.51 19.21
CA ILE A 34 12.70 -5.77 18.01
C ILE A 34 13.03 -6.64 16.78
N LEU A 35 12.02 -6.91 15.96
CA LEU A 35 12.17 -7.57 14.67
C LEU A 35 11.93 -6.58 13.53
N MET A 36 12.65 -6.78 12.42
CA MET A 36 12.45 -6.04 11.19
C MET A 36 11.47 -6.80 10.29
N GLY A 37 10.41 -6.12 9.85
CA GLY A 37 9.41 -6.66 8.95
C GLY A 37 9.47 -5.97 7.60
N TYR A 38 9.51 -6.75 6.55
CA TYR A 38 9.53 -6.31 5.16
C TYR A 38 8.13 -6.36 4.58
N SER A 39 7.91 -5.63 3.50
CA SER A 39 6.63 -5.67 2.77
C SER A 39 6.91 -5.62 1.27
N PRO A 40 7.50 -6.70 0.71
CA PRO A 40 7.80 -6.75 -0.71
C PRO A 40 6.55 -6.46 -1.53
N ILE A 41 6.73 -5.65 -2.58
CA ILE A 41 5.65 -5.21 -3.47
C ILE A 41 5.88 -5.89 -4.81
N GLU A 42 4.86 -6.63 -5.26
CA GLU A 42 4.88 -7.38 -6.52
C GLU A 42 3.66 -7.03 -7.36
N LEU A 43 3.82 -6.97 -8.69
CA LEU A 43 2.72 -6.91 -9.65
C LEU A 43 2.39 -8.31 -10.14
N ASP A 44 1.10 -8.62 -10.27
CA ASP A 44 0.65 -9.92 -10.81
C ASP A 44 1.17 -10.14 -12.25
N ASP A 45 1.23 -9.07 -13.06
CA ASP A 45 1.77 -9.12 -14.42
C ASP A 45 2.47 -7.79 -14.76
N PRO A 46 3.79 -7.66 -14.49
CA PRO A 46 4.53 -6.44 -14.73
C PRO A 46 4.70 -6.10 -16.23
N GLU A 47 4.63 -7.09 -17.12
CA GLU A 47 4.81 -6.85 -18.56
C GLU A 47 3.60 -6.11 -19.18
N VAL A 48 2.40 -6.33 -18.64
CA VAL A 48 1.17 -5.65 -19.10
C VAL A 48 1.17 -4.16 -18.80
N VAL A 49 1.96 -3.70 -17.85
CA VAL A 49 2.01 -2.27 -17.47
C VAL A 49 3.24 -1.55 -18.02
N ARG A 50 4.25 -2.31 -18.48
CA ARG A 50 5.48 -1.74 -19.02
C ARG A 50 5.17 -0.87 -20.24
N ASP A 51 5.76 0.32 -20.31
CA ASP A 51 5.61 1.29 -21.41
C ASP A 51 4.16 1.75 -21.66
N HIS A 52 3.23 1.48 -20.71
CA HIS A 52 1.83 1.95 -20.79
C HIS A 52 1.58 3.13 -19.85
N CYS A 53 0.55 3.92 -20.18
CA CYS A 53 0.02 4.93 -19.28
C CYS A 53 -0.88 4.25 -18.26
N VAL A 54 -0.60 4.42 -16.97
CA VAL A 54 -1.33 3.74 -15.92
C VAL A 54 -2.06 4.69 -14.98
N LEU A 55 -3.20 4.24 -14.47
CA LEU A 55 -3.85 4.81 -13.30
C LEU A 55 -3.49 3.97 -12.09
N VAL A 56 -2.92 4.58 -11.05
CA VAL A 56 -2.63 3.90 -9.79
C VAL A 56 -3.76 4.13 -8.78
N GLY A 57 -4.35 3.05 -8.32
CA GLY A 57 -5.39 3.06 -7.29
C GLY A 57 -6.65 2.24 -7.67
N PRO A 58 -7.59 2.08 -6.76
CA PRO A 58 -7.59 2.66 -5.41
C PRO A 58 -6.45 2.17 -4.54
N THR A 59 -5.89 3.06 -3.74
CA THR A 59 -4.85 2.71 -2.77
C THR A 59 -5.01 3.53 -1.50
N THR A 60 -4.60 2.94 -0.38
CA THR A 60 -4.63 3.62 0.91
C THR A 60 -3.29 4.27 1.17
N THR A 61 -3.31 5.54 1.57
CA THR A 61 -2.14 6.28 2.05
C THR A 61 -2.20 6.38 3.56
N HIS A 62 -1.42 5.57 4.26
CA HIS A 62 -1.36 5.61 5.72
C HIS A 62 -0.38 6.68 6.21
N GLY A 63 -0.72 7.32 7.33
CA GLY A 63 0.20 8.23 8.01
C GLY A 63 0.65 9.45 7.20
N GLY A 64 -0.19 9.94 6.28
CA GLY A 64 0.10 11.14 5.50
C GLY A 64 1.08 10.92 4.34
N MET A 65 1.35 9.68 3.93
CA MET A 65 2.19 9.39 2.76
C MET A 65 1.52 9.84 1.47
N SER A 66 2.31 10.42 0.57
CA SER A 66 1.82 10.84 -0.76
C SER A 66 1.54 9.69 -1.70
N TYR A 67 2.17 8.53 -1.49
CA TYR A 67 2.12 7.37 -2.38
C TYR A 67 1.97 6.08 -1.58
N GLY A 68 1.38 5.06 -2.21
CA GLY A 68 1.23 3.72 -1.67
C GLY A 68 1.93 2.67 -2.55
N ALA A 69 1.71 1.39 -2.21
CA ALA A 69 2.34 0.24 -2.88
C ALA A 69 2.17 0.24 -4.40
N GLY A 70 0.98 0.60 -4.91
CA GLY A 70 0.72 0.66 -6.34
C GLY A 70 1.61 1.65 -7.09
N TYR A 71 1.92 2.80 -6.50
CA TYR A 71 2.82 3.78 -7.10
C TYR A 71 4.26 3.25 -7.17
N ILE A 72 4.72 2.63 -6.10
CA ILE A 72 6.05 2.01 -6.06
C ILE A 72 6.14 0.89 -7.10
N ALA A 73 5.11 0.05 -7.20
CA ALA A 73 5.03 -1.02 -8.20
C ALA A 73 5.09 -0.47 -9.63
N ALA A 74 4.30 0.58 -9.94
CA ALA A 74 4.30 1.24 -11.24
C ALA A 74 5.68 1.79 -11.60
N THR A 75 6.33 2.47 -10.66
CA THR A 75 7.67 3.05 -10.88
C THR A 75 8.71 1.95 -11.15
N ARG A 76 8.65 0.84 -10.41
CA ARG A 76 9.57 -0.30 -10.62
C ARG A 76 9.34 -1.04 -11.94
N ALA A 77 8.09 -1.06 -12.44
CA ALA A 77 7.73 -1.71 -13.68
C ALA A 77 8.06 -0.89 -14.94
N ASN A 78 8.61 0.32 -14.81
CA ASN A 78 8.95 1.23 -15.90
C ASN A 78 7.73 1.53 -16.79
N VAL A 79 6.62 1.96 -16.19
CA VAL A 79 5.45 2.46 -16.92
C VAL A 79 5.78 3.74 -17.68
N ALA A 80 5.10 4.02 -18.80
CA ALA A 80 5.33 5.22 -19.59
C ALA A 80 4.95 6.49 -18.82
N GLU A 81 3.80 6.46 -18.15
CA GLU A 81 3.31 7.59 -17.36
C GLU A 81 2.35 7.10 -16.28
N ILE A 82 2.40 7.75 -15.10
CA ILE A 82 1.35 7.64 -14.07
C ILE A 82 0.42 8.83 -14.23
N ILE A 83 -0.79 8.57 -14.70
CA ILE A 83 -1.81 9.61 -14.95
C ILE A 83 -2.33 10.16 -13.62
N ASP A 84 -2.40 11.48 -13.51
CA ASP A 84 -3.00 12.13 -12.34
C ASP A 84 -4.53 12.08 -12.44
N PRO A 85 -5.22 11.34 -11.54
CA PRO A 85 -6.65 11.19 -11.61
C PRO A 85 -7.46 12.43 -11.22
N ARG A 86 -6.83 13.46 -10.63
CA ARG A 86 -7.52 14.71 -10.22
C ARG A 86 -8.26 15.39 -11.35
N ASN A 87 -7.69 15.37 -12.55
CA ASN A 87 -8.28 16.00 -13.74
C ASN A 87 -9.56 15.30 -14.22
N TYR A 88 -9.84 14.11 -13.71
CA TYR A 88 -10.94 13.25 -14.12
C TYR A 88 -11.87 12.90 -12.96
N ALA A 89 -11.52 13.36 -11.76
CA ALA A 89 -12.21 13.06 -10.53
C ALA A 89 -13.64 13.63 -10.53
N VAL A 90 -14.61 12.82 -10.14
CA VAL A 90 -15.96 13.30 -9.82
C VAL A 90 -15.93 14.07 -8.50
N PRO A 91 -16.95 14.89 -8.18
CA PRO A 91 -16.96 15.77 -7.02
C PRO A 91 -16.63 15.05 -5.70
N GLU A 92 -17.14 13.84 -5.51
CA GLU A 92 -16.91 13.04 -4.30
C GLU A 92 -15.44 12.68 -4.10
N ILE A 93 -14.72 12.39 -5.19
CA ILE A 93 -13.29 12.07 -5.16
C ILE A 93 -12.46 13.36 -5.11
N ALA A 94 -12.88 14.41 -5.82
CA ALA A 94 -12.22 15.72 -5.76
C ALA A 94 -12.18 16.27 -4.33
N ALA A 95 -13.27 16.15 -3.58
CA ALA A 95 -13.34 16.55 -2.18
C ALA A 95 -12.32 15.82 -1.27
N VAL A 96 -11.98 14.56 -1.59
CA VAL A 96 -10.94 13.82 -0.85
C VAL A 96 -9.56 14.44 -1.08
N TYR A 97 -9.24 14.86 -2.30
CA TYR A 97 -7.97 15.54 -2.59
C TYR A 97 -7.89 16.92 -1.94
N GLU A 98 -9.01 17.65 -1.85
CA GLU A 98 -9.06 18.92 -1.12
C GLU A 98 -8.80 18.75 0.37
N LEU A 99 -9.39 17.69 0.96
CA LEU A 99 -9.20 17.36 2.38
C LEU A 99 -7.79 16.82 2.67
N TYR A 100 -7.20 16.10 1.71
CA TYR A 100 -5.90 15.45 1.84
C TYR A 100 -4.94 15.88 0.71
N PRO A 101 -4.46 17.12 0.71
CA PRO A 101 -3.65 17.68 -0.39
C PRO A 101 -2.27 17.03 -0.55
N HIS A 102 -1.82 16.25 0.44
CA HIS A 102 -0.58 15.49 0.37
C HIS A 102 -0.65 14.25 -0.53
N ILE A 103 -1.86 13.79 -0.89
CA ILE A 103 -2.03 12.64 -1.79
C ILE A 103 -1.41 12.97 -3.16
N GLY A 104 -0.52 12.10 -3.66
CA GLY A 104 0.14 12.25 -4.95
C GLY A 104 -0.74 11.86 -6.14
N LYS A 105 -0.10 11.47 -7.26
CA LYS A 105 -0.79 11.04 -8.49
C LYS A 105 -1.39 9.63 -8.34
N ILE A 106 -2.26 9.43 -7.37
CA ILE A 106 -2.91 8.16 -7.09
C ILE A 106 -4.39 8.38 -6.79
N LEU A 107 -5.23 7.42 -7.15
CA LEU A 107 -6.64 7.41 -6.78
C LEU A 107 -6.77 6.94 -5.34
N PRO A 108 -7.35 7.74 -4.43
CA PRO A 108 -7.51 7.34 -3.04
C PRO A 108 -8.50 6.18 -2.89
N ALA A 109 -8.25 5.32 -1.91
CA ALA A 109 -9.25 4.34 -1.50
C ALA A 109 -10.41 5.07 -0.83
N MET A 110 -11.61 4.72 -1.28
CA MET A 110 -12.87 5.22 -0.72
C MET A 110 -13.53 4.12 0.11
N GLY A 111 -14.58 4.45 0.86
CA GLY A 111 -15.48 3.44 1.41
C GLY A 111 -16.22 2.68 0.29
N TYR A 112 -16.93 1.63 0.68
CA TYR A 112 -17.58 0.73 -0.28
C TYR A 112 -19.10 0.90 -0.32
N PHE A 113 -19.58 2.09 0.02
CA PHE A 113 -20.99 2.43 -0.18
C PHE A 113 -21.29 2.61 -1.67
N PRO A 114 -22.53 2.30 -2.14
CA PRO A 114 -22.86 2.34 -3.57
C PRO A 114 -22.48 3.64 -4.27
N ALA A 115 -22.69 4.79 -3.64
CA ALA A 115 -22.34 6.10 -4.21
C ALA A 115 -20.81 6.26 -4.38
N GLN A 116 -20.02 5.76 -3.44
CA GLN A 116 -18.56 5.83 -3.50
C GLN A 116 -18.00 4.86 -4.55
N LEU A 117 -18.58 3.67 -4.69
CA LEU A 117 -18.23 2.73 -5.76
C LEU A 117 -18.55 3.32 -7.14
N ALA A 118 -19.71 3.97 -7.32
CA ALA A 118 -20.04 4.66 -8.55
C ALA A 118 -19.10 5.83 -8.85
N ALA A 119 -18.65 6.56 -7.84
CA ALA A 119 -17.65 7.63 -7.97
C ALA A 119 -16.28 7.08 -8.41
N LEU A 120 -15.83 5.97 -7.82
CA LEU A 120 -14.61 5.28 -8.22
C LEU A 120 -14.70 4.78 -9.67
N GLU A 121 -15.77 4.06 -10.03
CA GLU A 121 -16.01 3.55 -11.38
C GLU A 121 -15.97 4.67 -12.41
N THR A 122 -16.69 5.76 -12.15
CA THR A 122 -16.77 6.89 -13.08
C THR A 122 -15.39 7.55 -13.25
N THR A 123 -14.67 7.80 -12.17
CA THR A 123 -13.34 8.43 -12.22
C THR A 123 -12.33 7.54 -12.95
N ILE A 124 -12.30 6.25 -12.62
CA ILE A 124 -11.42 5.29 -13.29
C ILE A 124 -11.71 5.24 -14.79
N ASN A 125 -12.97 5.14 -15.17
CA ASN A 125 -13.36 5.00 -16.59
C ASN A 125 -13.10 6.28 -17.39
N ARG A 126 -13.15 7.46 -16.78
CA ARG A 126 -12.82 8.75 -17.42
C ARG A 126 -11.33 8.99 -17.55
N THR A 127 -10.51 8.42 -16.68
CA THR A 127 -9.05 8.62 -16.71
C THR A 127 -8.47 7.96 -17.97
N PRO A 128 -7.71 8.67 -18.84
CA PRO A 128 -7.17 8.15 -20.08
C PRO A 128 -5.91 7.30 -19.84
N ALA A 129 -6.03 6.29 -19.00
CA ALA A 129 -4.99 5.30 -18.74
C ALA A 129 -5.30 4.03 -19.54
N ASP A 130 -4.26 3.31 -19.94
CA ASP A 130 -4.37 2.01 -20.63
C ASP A 130 -4.69 0.89 -19.64
N VAL A 131 -4.11 0.98 -18.43
CA VAL A 131 -4.19 -0.04 -17.38
C VAL A 131 -4.40 0.61 -16.00
N VAL A 132 -5.12 -0.08 -15.12
CA VAL A 132 -5.26 0.27 -13.70
C VAL A 132 -4.35 -0.61 -12.87
N ILE A 133 -3.51 -0.01 -12.03
CA ILE A 133 -2.76 -0.74 -10.99
C ILE A 133 -3.51 -0.59 -9.67
N SER A 134 -4.16 -1.64 -9.22
CA SER A 134 -4.90 -1.68 -7.96
C SER A 134 -4.03 -2.22 -6.82
N ALA A 135 -3.88 -1.44 -5.75
CA ALA A 135 -3.12 -1.83 -4.55
C ALA A 135 -4.01 -1.88 -3.31
N THR A 136 -5.15 -2.51 -3.45
CA THR A 136 -6.09 -2.82 -2.37
C THR A 136 -6.25 -4.33 -2.23
N PRO A 137 -6.46 -4.88 -1.02
CA PRO A 137 -6.72 -6.29 -0.83
C PRO A 137 -8.05 -6.75 -1.45
N ILE A 138 -8.94 -5.81 -1.78
CA ILE A 138 -10.26 -6.10 -2.35
C ILE A 138 -10.15 -6.32 -3.85
N ASP A 139 -10.90 -7.28 -4.36
CA ASP A 139 -11.07 -7.48 -5.79
C ASP A 139 -11.97 -6.37 -6.37
N LEU A 140 -11.33 -5.36 -6.93
CA LEU A 140 -12.00 -4.20 -7.50
C LEU A 140 -12.93 -4.58 -8.66
N ALA A 141 -12.51 -5.54 -9.48
CA ALA A 141 -13.28 -5.99 -10.66
C ALA A 141 -14.61 -6.66 -10.29
N SER A 142 -14.71 -7.20 -9.06
CA SER A 142 -15.96 -7.77 -8.55
C SER A 142 -16.95 -6.72 -8.07
N LEU A 143 -16.49 -5.50 -7.79
CA LEU A 143 -17.31 -4.44 -7.18
C LEU A 143 -17.77 -3.39 -8.18
N ILE A 144 -16.98 -3.09 -9.20
CA ILE A 144 -17.24 -2.04 -10.19
C ILE A 144 -16.88 -2.49 -11.60
N LYS A 145 -17.51 -1.86 -12.61
CA LYS A 145 -17.25 -2.16 -14.02
C LYS A 145 -16.20 -1.21 -14.58
N VAL A 146 -14.98 -1.69 -14.69
CA VAL A 146 -13.87 -0.92 -15.25
C VAL A 146 -13.68 -1.28 -16.73
N ASN A 147 -13.51 -0.25 -17.59
CA ASN A 147 -13.37 -0.37 -19.04
C ASN A 147 -11.94 -0.63 -19.52
N LYS A 148 -11.04 -1.00 -18.64
CA LYS A 148 -9.62 -1.28 -18.92
C LYS A 148 -9.09 -2.40 -18.00
N PRO A 149 -7.99 -3.06 -18.37
CA PRO A 149 -7.37 -4.09 -17.52
C PRO A 149 -7.02 -3.58 -16.12
N ILE A 150 -7.17 -4.44 -15.12
CA ILE A 150 -6.75 -4.18 -13.75
C ILE A 150 -5.65 -5.17 -13.41
N ILE A 151 -4.47 -4.67 -13.04
CA ILE A 151 -3.35 -5.45 -12.54
C ILE A 151 -3.20 -5.16 -11.04
N ARG A 152 -3.05 -6.21 -10.23
CA ARG A 152 -2.91 -6.04 -8.78
C ARG A 152 -1.45 -5.84 -8.40
N ALA A 153 -1.21 -4.86 -7.54
CA ALA A 153 0.00 -4.76 -6.75
C ALA A 153 -0.25 -5.41 -5.40
N ARG A 154 0.42 -6.53 -5.15
CA ARG A 154 0.37 -7.27 -3.90
C ARG A 154 1.48 -6.80 -2.99
N TYR A 155 1.24 -6.86 -1.69
CA TYR A 155 2.24 -6.64 -0.67
C TYR A 155 1.87 -7.50 0.54
N GLU A 156 2.84 -8.24 1.03
CA GLU A 156 2.65 -9.15 2.15
C GLU A 156 3.77 -8.93 3.17
N PHE A 157 3.53 -9.34 4.41
CA PHE A 157 4.57 -9.32 5.42
C PHE A 157 5.60 -10.40 5.11
N ALA A 158 6.87 -10.03 5.13
CA ALA A 158 7.99 -10.95 5.01
C ALA A 158 8.95 -10.74 6.19
N GLU A 159 9.47 -11.85 6.70
CA GLU A 159 10.51 -11.86 7.73
C GLU A 159 11.88 -11.77 7.07
N GLY A 160 12.81 -11.07 7.70
CA GLY A 160 14.19 -10.92 7.21
C GLY A 160 15.24 -11.40 8.18
N GLU A 161 14.85 -11.89 9.34
CA GLU A 161 15.75 -12.29 10.42
C GLU A 161 15.53 -13.75 10.81
N ASP A 162 16.56 -14.41 11.30
CA ASP A 162 16.55 -15.73 11.90
C ASP A 162 17.18 -15.62 13.33
N PRO A 163 16.46 -15.90 14.42
CA PRO A 163 15.08 -16.36 14.47
C PRO A 163 14.03 -15.28 14.10
N GLY A 164 13.00 -15.67 13.37
CA GLY A 164 11.92 -14.82 12.92
C GLY A 164 10.73 -14.76 13.87
N LEU A 165 9.67 -14.05 13.47
CA LEU A 165 8.42 -13.92 14.24
C LEU A 165 7.83 -15.29 14.61
N GLY A 166 7.84 -16.25 13.68
CA GLY A 166 7.32 -17.59 13.90
C GLY A 166 8.01 -18.31 15.05
N ASP A 167 9.32 -18.14 15.20
CA ASP A 167 10.09 -18.78 16.27
C ASP A 167 9.81 -18.14 17.64
N TYR A 168 9.71 -16.81 17.68
CA TYR A 168 9.32 -16.11 18.90
C TYR A 168 7.90 -16.46 19.34
N LEU A 169 6.96 -16.59 18.43
CA LEU A 169 5.60 -17.02 18.73
C LEU A 169 5.57 -18.45 19.29
N LYS A 170 6.33 -19.39 18.70
CA LYS A 170 6.45 -20.75 19.22
C LYS A 170 7.01 -20.78 20.64
N GLN A 171 8.10 -20.03 20.88
CA GLN A 171 8.69 -19.93 22.21
C GLN A 171 7.71 -19.34 23.23
N PHE A 172 7.01 -18.27 22.87
CA PHE A 172 6.01 -17.65 23.72
C PHE A 172 4.87 -18.63 24.07
N LEU A 173 4.30 -19.30 23.06
CA LEU A 173 3.24 -20.28 23.27
C LEU A 173 3.70 -21.44 24.17
N THR A 174 4.92 -21.93 23.99
CA THR A 174 5.49 -22.98 24.84
C THR A 174 5.69 -22.51 26.29
N SER A 175 5.92 -21.20 26.51
CA SER A 175 6.11 -20.65 27.85
C SER A 175 4.81 -20.43 28.64
N ILE A 176 3.66 -20.35 27.94
CA ILE A 176 2.35 -20.06 28.57
C ILE A 176 1.37 -21.24 28.51
N LEU A 177 1.63 -22.22 27.68
CA LEU A 177 0.84 -23.45 27.64
C LEU A 177 1.51 -24.50 28.54
N PRO A 178 0.76 -25.10 29.49
CA PRO A 178 1.28 -26.13 30.39
C PRO A 178 1.65 -27.43 29.66
#